data_8af4a7a62cd87e39246ec5f22511c7a2
#
_entry.id   8af4a7a62cd87e39246ec5f22511c7a2
#
_cell.length_a   1.000
_cell.length_b   1.000
_cell.length_c   1.000
_cell.angle_alpha   90.00
_cell.angle_beta   90.00
_cell.angle_gamma   90.00
#
_symmetry.space_group_name_H-M   'P 1'
#
loop_
_entity.id
_entity.type
_entity.pdbx_description
1 polymer ?
#
loop_
_entity_poly.entity_id
_entity_poly.type
_entity_poly.pdbx_seq_one_letter_code
_entity_poly.pdbx_strand_id
1 'polypeptide(L)'
;GLTAIQSTIHLLGIGVRAPQEKQEQMVFDLAVRTADYLGTGLTIQRSSVLANTDYVGPGYGLPTDGMIKAVKLLARTEGLLFDPVYSGKGLDGLIAQIKAGYFDGMENVVFLHTGGSAALFGYSETFELPGYTQ
;
A
#
# COMPACT_ATOMS: atom_id res chain seq x y z
N GLY A 1 -5.17 -7.41 -15.19
CA GLY A 1 -4.77 -6.25 -16.01
C GLY A 1 -3.37 -6.42 -16.58
N LEU A 2 -2.32 -6.24 -15.77
CA LEU A 2 -0.92 -6.30 -16.25
C LEU A 2 -0.59 -7.62 -16.97
N THR A 3 -1.04 -8.75 -16.44
CA THR A 3 -0.88 -10.06 -17.09
C THR A 3 -1.52 -10.09 -18.48
N ALA A 4 -2.71 -9.50 -18.62
CA ALA A 4 -3.46 -9.50 -19.89
C ALA A 4 -2.76 -8.72 -20.99
N ILE A 5 -2.00 -7.70 -20.66
CA ILE A 5 -1.24 -6.89 -21.61
C ILE A 5 0.24 -7.29 -21.67
N GLN A 6 0.59 -8.43 -21.07
CA GLN A 6 1.97 -8.95 -21.01
C GLN A 6 2.98 -7.92 -20.48
N SER A 7 2.57 -7.11 -19.50
CA SER A 7 3.41 -6.08 -18.91
C SER A 7 4.54 -6.70 -18.07
N THR A 8 5.70 -6.08 -18.11
CA THR A 8 6.86 -6.40 -17.27
C THR A 8 6.88 -5.64 -15.95
N ILE A 9 5.87 -4.81 -15.68
CA ILE A 9 5.75 -4.03 -14.45
C ILE A 9 5.54 -5.00 -13.28
N HIS A 10 6.44 -4.93 -12.30
CA HIS A 10 6.28 -5.63 -11.04
C HIS A 10 5.31 -4.87 -10.12
N LEU A 11 4.41 -5.60 -9.48
CA LEU A 11 3.44 -5.06 -8.54
C LEU A 11 3.71 -5.61 -7.15
N LEU A 12 4.03 -4.73 -6.21
CA LEU A 12 4.14 -5.07 -4.78
C LEU A 12 2.94 -4.48 -4.02
N GLY A 13 2.15 -5.32 -3.39
CA GLY A 13 1.08 -4.89 -2.49
C GLY A 13 1.62 -4.66 -1.08
N ILE A 14 1.27 -3.54 -0.45
CA ILE A 14 1.51 -3.35 0.98
C ILE A 14 0.23 -3.74 1.73
N GLY A 15 0.30 -4.84 2.47
CA GLY A 15 -0.81 -5.33 3.25
C GLY A 15 -1.03 -4.51 4.52
N VAL A 16 -2.30 -4.29 4.88
CA VAL A 16 -2.67 -3.44 6.04
C VAL A 16 -3.48 -4.20 7.10
N ARG A 17 -3.73 -5.50 6.88
CA ARG A 17 -4.64 -6.27 7.75
C ARG A 17 -4.23 -7.71 7.99
N ALA A 18 -4.08 -8.51 6.94
CA ALA A 18 -3.87 -9.94 7.04
C ALA A 18 -2.37 -10.30 7.02
N PRO A 19 -1.97 -11.46 7.58
CA PRO A 19 -0.65 -12.03 7.35
C PRO A 19 -0.37 -12.22 5.86
N GLN A 20 0.88 -12.15 5.46
CA GLN A 20 1.33 -12.14 4.06
C GLN A 20 0.75 -13.29 3.24
N GLU A 21 0.92 -14.52 3.69
CA GLU A 21 0.45 -15.70 2.96
C GLU A 21 -1.06 -15.65 2.70
N LYS A 22 -1.83 -15.28 3.71
CA LYS A 22 -3.29 -15.13 3.59
C LYS A 22 -3.65 -13.99 2.64
N GLN A 23 -2.94 -12.86 2.73
CA GLN A 23 -3.18 -11.70 1.85
C GLN A 23 -2.91 -12.07 0.39
N GLU A 24 -1.78 -12.70 0.12
CA GLU A 24 -1.42 -13.14 -1.21
C GLU A 24 -2.39 -14.19 -1.78
N GLN A 25 -2.82 -15.15 -0.94
CA GLN A 25 -3.82 -16.14 -1.37
C GLN A 25 -5.14 -15.48 -1.76
N MET A 26 -5.64 -14.55 -0.95
CA MET A 26 -6.88 -13.83 -1.25
C MET A 26 -6.80 -13.04 -2.55
N VAL A 27 -5.66 -12.37 -2.80
CA VAL A 27 -5.43 -11.61 -4.04
C VAL A 27 -5.33 -12.55 -5.23
N PHE A 28 -4.63 -13.66 -5.09
CA PHE A 28 -4.50 -14.67 -6.15
C PHE A 28 -5.87 -15.24 -6.53
N ASP A 29 -6.67 -15.68 -5.55
CA ASP A 29 -8.01 -16.25 -5.80
C ASP A 29 -8.93 -15.23 -6.49
N LEU A 30 -8.85 -13.95 -6.09
CA LEU A 30 -9.61 -12.89 -6.73
C LEU A 30 -9.14 -12.65 -8.18
N ALA A 31 -7.83 -12.66 -8.42
CA ALA A 31 -7.27 -12.47 -9.75
C ALA A 31 -7.69 -13.60 -10.71
N VAL A 32 -7.67 -14.86 -10.25
CA VAL A 32 -8.15 -16.02 -11.03
C VAL A 32 -9.63 -15.84 -11.37
N ARG A 33 -10.49 -15.61 -10.37
CA ARG A 33 -11.93 -15.41 -10.61
C ARG A 33 -12.22 -14.24 -11.55
N THR A 34 -11.40 -13.18 -11.47
CA THR A 34 -11.55 -12.04 -12.38
C THR A 34 -11.18 -12.41 -13.81
N ALA A 35 -10.10 -13.17 -14.00
CA ALA A 35 -9.69 -13.65 -15.32
C ALA A 35 -10.78 -14.55 -15.95
N ASP A 36 -11.35 -15.46 -15.16
CA ASP A 36 -12.42 -16.34 -15.58
C ASP A 36 -13.70 -15.56 -15.94
N TYR A 37 -14.11 -14.61 -15.09
CA TYR A 37 -15.28 -13.76 -15.32
C TYR A 37 -15.16 -12.95 -16.62
N LEU A 38 -13.95 -12.46 -16.92
CA LEU A 38 -13.69 -11.71 -18.15
C LEU A 38 -13.51 -12.59 -19.39
N GLY A 39 -13.54 -13.92 -19.26
CA GLY A 39 -13.36 -14.86 -20.36
C GLY A 39 -12.00 -14.72 -21.07
N THR A 40 -10.98 -14.31 -20.35
CA THR A 40 -9.67 -13.99 -20.94
C THR A 40 -8.87 -15.22 -21.36
N GLY A 41 -9.17 -16.40 -20.83
CA GLY A 41 -8.36 -17.62 -20.99
C GLY A 41 -6.97 -17.54 -20.38
N LEU A 42 -6.68 -16.50 -19.59
CA LEU A 42 -5.37 -16.26 -18.98
C LEU A 42 -5.14 -17.12 -17.75
N THR A 43 -3.98 -17.73 -17.67
CA THR A 43 -3.50 -18.36 -16.43
C THR A 43 -2.77 -17.34 -15.57
N ILE A 44 -3.28 -17.09 -14.37
CA ILE A 44 -2.62 -16.23 -13.39
C ILE A 44 -1.55 -17.05 -12.66
N GLN A 45 -0.30 -16.60 -12.71
CA GLN A 45 0.78 -17.24 -11.98
C GLN A 45 0.76 -16.80 -10.51
N ARG A 46 0.85 -17.76 -9.56
CA ARG A 46 0.88 -17.44 -8.13
C ARG A 46 2.05 -16.49 -7.78
N SER A 47 3.18 -16.66 -8.45
CA SER A 47 4.38 -15.82 -8.29
C SER A 47 4.22 -14.37 -8.74
N SER A 48 3.15 -14.04 -9.48
CA SER A 48 2.86 -12.65 -9.85
C SER A 48 2.15 -11.85 -8.75
N VAL A 49 1.77 -12.52 -7.65
CA VAL A 49 1.13 -11.87 -6.50
C VAL A 49 2.14 -11.78 -5.38
N LEU A 50 2.59 -10.56 -5.10
CA LEU A 50 3.56 -10.24 -4.06
C LEU A 50 2.93 -9.28 -3.07
N ALA A 51 3.06 -9.58 -1.79
CA ALA A 51 2.64 -8.68 -0.72
C ALA A 51 3.74 -8.57 0.35
N ASN A 52 3.87 -7.38 0.92
CA ASN A 52 4.63 -7.15 2.14
C ASN A 52 3.66 -6.67 3.21
N THR A 53 3.63 -7.32 4.37
CA THR A 53 2.72 -7.02 5.48
C THR A 53 3.42 -6.52 6.74
N ASP A 54 4.70 -6.15 6.65
CA ASP A 54 5.51 -5.67 7.78
C ASP A 54 5.00 -4.34 8.34
N TYR A 55 4.18 -3.63 7.57
CA TYR A 55 3.65 -2.29 7.89
C TYR A 55 2.25 -2.31 8.51
N VAL A 56 1.69 -3.48 8.80
CA VAL A 56 0.38 -3.64 9.46
C VAL A 56 0.41 -3.02 10.86
N GLY A 57 1.53 -3.16 11.58
CA GLY A 57 1.67 -2.72 12.96
C GLY A 57 0.80 -3.53 13.93
N PRO A 58 0.24 -2.91 14.99
CA PRO A 58 -0.55 -3.61 16.01
C PRO A 58 -1.85 -4.22 15.46
N GLY A 59 -2.35 -3.71 14.32
CA GLY A 59 -3.56 -4.22 13.71
C GLY A 59 -4.17 -3.29 12.67
N TYR A 60 -5.26 -3.75 12.08
CA TYR A 60 -6.02 -3.00 11.10
C TYR A 60 -6.59 -1.71 11.71
N GLY A 61 -6.39 -0.59 11.02
CA GLY A 61 -6.86 0.73 11.45
C GLY A 61 -6.07 1.34 12.62
N LEU A 62 -5.12 0.62 13.21
CA LEU A 62 -4.29 1.16 14.29
C LEU A 62 -3.08 1.90 13.71
N PRO A 63 -2.81 3.14 14.17
CA PRO A 63 -1.68 3.94 13.72
C PRO A 63 -0.33 3.28 14.03
N THR A 64 0.68 3.56 13.19
CA THR A 64 2.09 3.24 13.46
C THR A 64 2.93 4.49 13.34
N ASP A 65 4.05 4.54 14.04
CA ASP A 65 4.99 5.67 13.98
C ASP A 65 5.51 5.92 12.56
N GLY A 66 5.78 4.85 11.81
CA GLY A 66 6.23 4.93 10.42
C GLY A 66 5.17 5.57 9.53
N MET A 67 3.93 5.11 9.62
CA MET A 67 2.80 5.69 8.89
C MET A 67 2.60 7.18 9.24
N ILE A 68 2.63 7.56 10.53
CA ILE A 68 2.48 8.95 10.95
C ILE A 68 3.57 9.83 10.34
N LYS A 69 4.82 9.38 10.38
CA LYS A 69 5.96 10.08 9.78
C LYS A 69 5.81 10.22 8.26
N ALA A 70 5.39 9.16 7.59
CA ALA A 70 5.20 9.13 6.15
C ALA A 70 4.09 10.11 5.70
N VAL A 71 2.92 10.07 6.36
CA VAL A 71 1.80 10.99 6.05
C VAL A 71 2.20 12.45 6.31
N LYS A 72 2.85 12.74 7.45
CA LYS A 72 3.33 14.10 7.75
C LYS A 72 4.40 14.57 6.76
N LEU A 73 5.29 13.69 6.33
CA LEU A 73 6.31 14.02 5.33
C LEU A 73 5.64 14.43 4.02
N LEU A 74 4.79 13.60 3.47
CA LEU A 74 4.15 13.85 2.17
C LEU A 74 3.27 15.12 2.21
N ALA A 75 2.51 15.32 3.28
CA ALA A 75 1.71 16.53 3.44
C ALA A 75 2.56 17.82 3.45
N ARG A 76 3.75 17.78 4.07
CA ARG A 76 4.65 18.94 4.16
C ARG A 76 5.43 19.21 2.88
N THR A 77 5.80 18.18 2.13
CA THR A 77 6.66 18.32 0.95
C THR A 77 5.86 18.48 -0.34
N GLU A 78 4.72 17.78 -0.44
CA GLU A 78 3.95 17.71 -1.67
C GLU A 78 2.52 18.26 -1.55
N GLY A 79 2.06 18.57 -0.32
CA GLY A 79 0.68 19.01 -0.08
C GLY A 79 -0.36 17.91 -0.30
N LEU A 80 0.04 16.64 -0.33
CA LEU A 80 -0.86 15.51 -0.54
C LEU A 80 -1.31 14.91 0.78
N LEU A 81 -2.62 14.64 0.90
CA LEU A 81 -3.21 14.07 2.10
C LEU A 81 -3.49 12.58 1.91
N PHE A 82 -2.86 11.77 2.75
CA PHE A 82 -3.02 10.32 2.79
C PHE A 82 -3.78 9.89 4.04
N ASP A 83 -4.57 8.82 3.93
CA ASP A 83 -5.28 8.23 5.07
C ASP A 83 -4.35 7.40 5.95
N PRO A 84 -4.65 7.25 7.24
CA PRO A 84 -3.78 6.50 8.16
C PRO A 84 -3.95 4.97 8.07
N VAL A 85 -4.99 4.47 7.40
CA VAL A 85 -5.34 3.05 7.39
C VAL A 85 -4.71 2.31 6.21
N TYR A 86 -4.84 2.87 5.01
CA TYR A 86 -4.41 2.25 3.76
C TYR A 86 -3.22 2.96 3.13
N SER A 87 -3.47 4.15 2.59
CA SER A 87 -2.45 4.86 1.79
C SER A 87 -1.25 5.30 2.63
N GLY A 88 -1.44 5.67 3.88
CA GLY A 88 -0.36 6.04 4.79
C GLY A 88 0.55 4.86 5.14
N LYS A 89 0.00 3.67 5.41
CA LYS A 89 0.81 2.47 5.62
C LYS A 89 1.49 2.02 4.33
N GLY A 90 0.80 2.15 3.19
CA GLY A 90 1.40 1.91 1.87
C GLY A 90 2.61 2.83 1.61
N LEU A 91 2.50 4.10 1.98
CA LEU A 91 3.58 5.09 1.82
C LEU A 91 4.76 4.80 2.77
N ASP A 92 4.48 4.40 4.01
CA ASP A 92 5.52 3.94 4.95
C ASP A 92 6.30 2.77 4.35
N GLY A 93 5.57 1.78 3.80
CA GLY A 93 6.17 0.66 3.08
C GLY A 93 7.02 1.10 1.89
N LEU A 94 6.53 2.02 1.06
CA LEU A 94 7.30 2.55 -0.07
C LEU A 94 8.60 3.20 0.40
N ILE A 95 8.53 4.09 1.39
CA ILE A 95 9.71 4.80 1.93
C ILE A 95 10.74 3.81 2.51
N ALA A 96 10.26 2.81 3.24
CA ALA A 96 11.13 1.79 3.82
C ALA A 96 11.78 0.91 2.75
N GLN A 97 11.04 0.50 1.72
CA GLN A 97 11.59 -0.27 0.60
C GLN A 97 12.62 0.53 -0.21
N ILE A 98 12.39 1.83 -0.44
CA ILE A 98 13.38 2.71 -1.08
C ILE A 98 14.67 2.74 -0.24
N LYS A 99 14.56 2.95 1.07
CA LYS A 99 15.73 2.99 1.98
C LYS A 99 16.47 1.66 2.05
N ALA A 100 15.79 0.55 1.87
CA ALA A 100 16.36 -0.79 1.85
C ALA A 100 17.00 -1.16 0.49
N GLY A 101 16.94 -0.28 -0.53
CA GLY A 101 17.47 -0.54 -1.86
C GLY A 101 16.62 -1.50 -2.70
N TYR A 102 15.37 -1.78 -2.30
CA TYR A 102 14.50 -2.70 -3.04
C TYR A 102 14.26 -2.28 -4.49
N PHE A 103 14.30 -0.97 -4.74
CA PHE A 103 14.08 -0.39 -6.07
C PHE A 103 15.38 0.02 -6.77
N ASP A 104 16.54 -0.39 -6.26
CA ASP A 104 17.82 -0.05 -6.87
C ASP A 104 17.90 -0.57 -8.31
N GLY A 105 18.32 0.30 -9.22
CA GLY A 105 18.34 0.00 -10.65
C GLY A 105 17.01 0.13 -11.37
N MET A 106 15.91 0.44 -10.68
CA MET A 106 14.64 0.79 -11.32
C MET A 106 14.61 2.26 -11.69
N GLU A 107 14.25 2.56 -12.93
CA GLU A 107 14.18 3.93 -13.43
C GLU A 107 12.97 4.69 -12.88
N ASN A 108 11.85 3.99 -12.69
CA ASN A 108 10.60 4.56 -12.22
C ASN A 108 9.94 3.67 -11.18
N VAL A 109 9.38 4.29 -10.14
CA VAL A 109 8.51 3.65 -9.15
C VAL A 109 7.18 4.39 -9.13
N VAL A 110 6.08 3.66 -9.28
CA VAL A 110 4.73 4.23 -9.27
C VAL A 110 4.03 3.84 -8.00
N PHE A 111 3.56 4.81 -7.22
CA PHE A 111 2.67 4.59 -6.09
C PHE A 111 1.22 4.78 -6.52
N LEU A 112 0.40 3.73 -6.41
CA LEU A 112 -1.03 3.81 -6.71
C LEU A 112 -1.79 4.26 -5.46
N HIS A 113 -2.20 5.52 -5.43
CA HIS A 113 -3.05 6.06 -4.36
C HIS A 113 -4.51 5.64 -4.59
N THR A 114 -5.03 4.80 -3.71
CA THR A 114 -6.36 4.18 -3.86
C THR A 114 -7.50 4.96 -3.19
N GLY A 115 -7.25 6.19 -2.75
CA GLY A 115 -8.24 7.04 -2.09
C GLY A 115 -8.14 6.97 -0.56
N GLY A 116 -9.23 7.32 0.12
CA GLY A 116 -9.33 7.22 1.58
C GLY A 116 -8.98 8.48 2.36
N SER A 117 -8.52 9.56 1.73
CA SER A 117 -8.02 10.79 2.39
C SER A 117 -9.02 11.39 3.41
N ALA A 118 -10.33 11.22 3.20
CA ALA A 118 -11.35 11.69 4.14
C ALA A 118 -11.24 11.02 5.53
N ALA A 119 -10.70 9.79 5.61
CA ALA A 119 -10.48 9.11 6.87
C ALA A 119 -9.46 9.81 7.78
N LEU A 120 -8.60 10.69 7.23
CA LEU A 120 -7.63 11.48 7.99
C LEU A 120 -8.30 12.28 9.12
N PHE A 121 -9.49 12.81 8.87
CA PHE A 121 -10.22 13.62 9.86
C PHE A 121 -10.74 12.79 11.04
N GLY A 122 -10.93 11.48 10.87
CA GLY A 122 -11.28 10.56 11.96
C GLY A 122 -10.10 10.18 12.86
N TYR A 123 -8.88 10.62 12.51
CA TYR A 123 -7.64 10.34 13.24
C TYR A 123 -6.90 11.62 13.65
N SER A 124 -7.64 12.71 13.86
CA SER A 124 -7.06 14.03 14.17
C SER A 124 -6.07 13.96 15.34
N GLU A 125 -6.43 13.29 16.44
CA GLU A 125 -5.58 13.14 17.63
C GLU A 125 -4.23 12.44 17.31
N THR A 126 -4.20 11.55 16.33
CA THR A 126 -2.98 10.86 15.88
C THR A 126 -1.95 11.82 15.28
N PHE A 127 -2.42 12.91 14.70
CA PHE A 127 -1.59 13.88 13.97
C PHE A 127 -1.41 15.21 14.69
N GLU A 128 -1.92 15.33 15.93
CA GLU A 128 -1.73 16.55 16.74
C GLU A 128 -0.24 16.89 16.86
N LEU A 129 0.05 18.16 16.64
CA LEU A 129 1.38 18.71 16.88
C LEU A 129 1.47 19.08 18.37
N PRO A 130 2.52 18.63 19.09
CA PRO A 130 2.76 19.11 20.45
C PRO A 130 2.82 20.66 20.44
N GLY A 131 1.92 21.31 21.19
CA GLY A 131 1.88 22.77 21.31
C GLY A 131 0.76 23.50 20.56
N TYR A 132 -0.06 22.82 19.79
CA TYR A 132 -1.32 23.36 19.25
C TYR A 132 -2.51 22.82 20.06
N THR A 133 -2.63 23.23 21.30
CA THR A 133 -3.92 23.20 22.03
C THR A 133 -4.66 24.46 21.67
N GLN A 134 -5.92 24.33 21.20
CA GLN A 134 -6.84 25.44 21.01
C GLN A 134 -7.15 26.15 22.33
#